data_5c2f357669e4585ff655cc2fd5a14a08
#
_entry.id   5c2f357669e4585ff655cc2fd5a14a08
#
_cell.length_a   1.000
_cell.length_b   1.000
_cell.length_c   1.000
_cell.angle_alpha   90.00
_cell.angle_beta   90.00
_cell.angle_gamma   90.00
#
_symmetry.space_group_name_H-M   'P 1'
#
loop_
_entity.id
_entity.type
_entity.pdbx_description
1 polymer ?
#
loop_
_entity_poly.entity_id
_entity_poly.type
_entity_poly.pdbx_seq_one_letter_code
_entity_poly.pdbx_strand_id
1 'polypeptide(L)'
;MRGSDVQDGLDELFQLHAARWQRKGGTGVLHDPDVRRFHRAVAAGLDAAGELRLLRLRAGSETAAVYYGFLTGRRECFYIAGFNPRFSAASPGAVLLREVLRRAIDDGAEIFDFLSGREAYKYEWGAEDRPFVARTFWRPPESCLHHPTGEQRISGRYDGLSTSVDRAR
;
A
#
# COMPACT_ATOMS: atom_id res chain seq x y z
N MET A 1 -11.19 10.31 -12.21
CA MET A 1 -11.46 11.24 -11.06
C MET A 1 -10.95 12.62 -11.45
N ARG A 2 -11.53 13.70 -10.94
CA ARG A 2 -10.95 15.05 -11.13
C ARG A 2 -9.87 15.26 -10.05
N GLY A 3 -8.83 16.03 -10.34
CA GLY A 3 -7.70 16.21 -9.41
C GLY A 3 -8.09 16.68 -7.99
N SER A 4 -9.19 17.44 -7.82
CA SER A 4 -9.73 17.77 -6.50
C SER A 4 -10.22 16.56 -5.73
N ASP A 5 -10.87 15.59 -6.39
CA ASP A 5 -11.36 14.36 -5.77
C ASP A 5 -10.22 13.47 -5.23
N VAL A 6 -9.05 13.49 -5.89
CA VAL A 6 -7.86 12.75 -5.46
C VAL A 6 -7.31 13.33 -4.16
N GLN A 7 -7.18 14.65 -4.08
CA GLN A 7 -6.66 15.31 -2.88
C GLN A 7 -7.60 15.13 -1.68
N ASP A 8 -8.91 15.28 -1.90
CA ASP A 8 -9.92 15.05 -0.85
C ASP A 8 -9.88 13.61 -0.34
N GLY A 9 -9.76 12.63 -1.25
CA GLY A 9 -9.66 11.22 -0.88
C GLY A 9 -8.40 10.89 -0.08
N LEU A 10 -7.27 11.53 -0.41
CA LEU A 10 -6.04 11.39 0.39
C LEU A 10 -6.18 12.04 1.76
N ASP A 11 -6.82 13.19 1.87
CA ASP A 11 -7.05 13.86 3.15
C ASP A 11 -7.92 13.01 4.06
N GLU A 12 -9.00 12.43 3.53
CA GLU A 12 -9.83 11.48 4.26
C GLU A 12 -9.02 10.25 4.71
N LEU A 13 -8.18 9.69 3.84
CA LEU A 13 -7.29 8.59 4.19
C LEU A 13 -6.34 8.95 5.34
N PHE A 14 -5.69 10.11 5.27
CA PHE A 14 -4.78 10.57 6.31
C PHE A 14 -5.47 10.75 7.66
N GLN A 15 -6.69 11.28 7.65
CA GLN A 15 -7.51 11.43 8.86
C GLN A 15 -7.88 10.06 9.47
N LEU A 16 -8.38 9.13 8.65
CA LEU A 16 -8.77 7.80 9.10
C LEU A 16 -7.57 6.99 9.61
N HIS A 17 -6.42 7.11 8.94
CA HIS A 17 -5.18 6.48 9.37
C HIS A 17 -4.71 7.04 10.72
N ALA A 18 -4.71 8.36 10.89
CA ALA A 18 -4.34 9.00 12.15
C ALA A 18 -5.25 8.57 13.29
N ALA A 19 -6.57 8.57 13.09
CA ALA A 19 -7.54 8.13 14.10
C ALA A 19 -7.32 6.67 14.53
N ARG A 20 -6.97 5.77 13.60
CA ARG A 20 -6.65 4.38 13.91
C ARG A 20 -5.38 4.25 14.76
N TRP A 21 -4.32 4.96 14.40
CA TRP A 21 -3.04 4.87 15.07
C TRP A 21 -3.04 5.53 16.45
N GLN A 22 -3.76 6.63 16.63
CA GLN A 22 -3.98 7.24 17.95
C GLN A 22 -4.61 6.26 18.95
N ARG A 23 -5.56 5.44 18.50
CA ARG A 23 -6.16 4.38 19.32
C ARG A 23 -5.17 3.27 19.70
N LYS A 24 -4.11 3.09 18.91
CA LYS A 24 -3.02 2.13 19.18
C LYS A 24 -1.86 2.75 19.96
N GLY A 25 -1.96 4.01 20.38
CA GLY A 25 -0.92 4.71 21.11
C GLY A 25 0.26 5.22 20.24
N GLY A 26 0.06 5.31 18.91
CA GLY A 26 1.08 5.80 17.98
C GLY A 26 0.54 6.82 16.99
N THR A 27 1.41 7.28 16.09
CA THR A 27 1.05 8.27 15.05
C THR A 27 0.91 7.67 13.65
N GLY A 28 1.59 6.55 13.40
CA GLY A 28 1.62 5.89 12.09
C GLY A 28 2.40 6.67 11.01
N VAL A 29 2.76 5.99 9.93
CA VAL A 29 3.63 6.52 8.86
C VAL A 29 3.04 7.75 8.16
N LEU A 30 1.72 7.83 8.01
CA LEU A 30 1.05 8.96 7.36
C LEU A 30 0.88 10.19 8.28
N HIS A 31 1.51 10.21 9.45
CA HIS A 31 1.54 11.41 10.30
C HIS A 31 2.56 12.44 9.81
N ASP A 32 3.66 11.99 9.22
CA ASP A 32 4.75 12.83 8.73
C ASP A 32 4.29 13.71 7.55
N PRO A 33 4.46 15.05 7.62
CA PRO A 33 4.10 15.97 6.54
C PRO A 33 4.83 15.70 5.23
N ASP A 34 6.09 15.25 5.27
CA ASP A 34 6.87 14.96 4.08
C ASP A 34 6.38 13.70 3.39
N VAL A 35 5.98 12.68 4.16
CA VAL A 35 5.33 11.48 3.66
C VAL A 35 3.99 11.83 3.00
N ARG A 36 3.18 12.70 3.61
CA ARG A 36 1.92 13.16 3.00
C ARG A 36 2.16 13.91 1.70
N ARG A 37 3.16 14.82 1.67
CA ARG A 37 3.53 15.56 0.45
C ARG A 37 3.96 14.61 -0.66
N PHE A 38 4.77 13.60 -0.32
CA PHE A 38 5.17 12.55 -1.25
C PHE A 38 3.96 11.83 -1.82
N HIS A 39 3.02 11.36 -0.99
CA HIS A 39 1.83 10.63 -1.47
C HIS A 39 0.91 11.49 -2.31
N ARG A 40 0.78 12.79 -2.03
CA ARG A 40 0.02 13.70 -2.89
C ARG A 40 0.63 13.81 -4.29
N ALA A 41 1.95 13.91 -4.39
CA ALA A 41 2.65 13.98 -5.66
C ALA A 41 2.55 12.65 -6.43
N VAL A 42 2.77 11.52 -5.75
CA VAL A 42 2.65 10.18 -6.35
C VAL A 42 1.24 9.92 -6.85
N ALA A 43 0.21 10.21 -6.04
CA ALA A 43 -1.17 10.00 -6.45
C ALA A 43 -1.56 10.85 -7.66
N ALA A 44 -1.07 12.09 -7.76
CA ALA A 44 -1.30 12.92 -8.94
C ALA A 44 -0.65 12.32 -10.20
N GLY A 45 0.57 11.77 -10.08
CA GLY A 45 1.25 11.08 -11.17
C GLY A 45 0.51 9.81 -11.62
N LEU A 46 0.10 8.98 -10.66
CA LEU A 46 -0.68 7.76 -10.92
C LEU A 46 -2.05 8.06 -11.53
N ASP A 47 -2.73 9.13 -11.09
CA ASP A 47 -4.00 9.57 -11.68
C ASP A 47 -3.83 10.00 -13.14
N ALA A 48 -2.78 10.77 -13.42
CA ALA A 48 -2.43 11.19 -14.78
C ALA A 48 -2.09 9.99 -15.70
N ALA A 49 -1.50 8.93 -15.14
CA ALA A 49 -1.20 7.69 -15.86
C ALA A 49 -2.42 6.73 -15.97
N GLY A 50 -3.52 7.02 -15.30
CA GLY A 50 -4.70 6.13 -15.22
C GLY A 50 -4.47 4.90 -14.33
N GLU A 51 -3.42 4.90 -13.52
CA GLU A 51 -3.02 3.79 -12.66
C GLU A 51 -3.50 3.94 -11.21
N LEU A 52 -3.96 5.13 -10.82
CA LEU A 52 -4.42 5.37 -9.44
C LEU A 52 -5.65 4.53 -9.09
N ARG A 53 -5.61 3.91 -7.92
CA ARG A 53 -6.74 3.24 -7.27
C ARG A 53 -7.03 3.90 -5.91
N LEU A 54 -7.86 4.92 -5.93
CA LEU A 54 -8.30 5.61 -4.72
C LEU A 54 -9.83 5.50 -4.61
N LEU A 55 -10.29 4.61 -3.74
CA LEU A 55 -11.71 4.31 -3.57
C LEU A 55 -12.17 4.73 -2.18
N ARG A 56 -13.38 5.28 -2.11
CA ARG A 56 -14.04 5.71 -0.88
C ARG A 56 -15.35 4.95 -0.68
N LEU A 57 -15.51 4.33 0.49
CA LEU A 57 -16.78 3.79 0.93
C LEU A 57 -17.51 4.85 1.75
N ARG A 58 -18.71 5.21 1.33
CA ARG A 58 -19.55 6.20 2.02
C ARG A 58 -20.68 5.51 2.78
N ALA A 59 -20.96 6.02 3.97
CA ALA A 59 -22.14 5.68 4.77
C ALA A 59 -22.92 6.99 5.02
N GLY A 60 -23.91 7.26 4.18
CA GLY A 60 -24.57 8.57 4.12
C GLY A 60 -23.57 9.66 3.69
N SER A 61 -23.44 10.69 4.51
CA SER A 61 -22.50 11.80 4.28
C SER A 61 -21.08 11.52 4.78
N GLU A 62 -20.87 10.47 5.59
CA GLU A 62 -19.58 10.17 6.21
C GLU A 62 -18.77 9.16 5.37
N THR A 63 -17.44 9.28 5.39
CA THR A 63 -16.53 8.29 4.83
C THR A 63 -16.32 7.16 5.84
N ALA A 64 -16.73 5.95 5.46
CA ALA A 64 -16.59 4.75 6.27
C ALA A 64 -15.22 4.08 6.07
N ALA A 65 -14.68 4.10 4.86
CA ALA A 65 -13.34 3.58 4.56
C ALA A 65 -12.76 4.24 3.30
N VAL A 66 -11.43 4.26 3.22
CA VAL A 66 -10.67 4.68 2.02
C VAL A 66 -9.64 3.61 1.71
N TYR A 67 -9.54 3.25 0.45
CA TYR A 67 -8.51 2.41 -0.13
C TYR A 67 -7.60 3.26 -1.02
N TYR A 68 -6.30 3.07 -0.92
CA TYR A 68 -5.30 3.66 -1.78
C TYR A 68 -4.34 2.58 -2.26
N GLY A 69 -4.25 2.43 -3.56
CA GLY A 69 -3.41 1.49 -4.26
C GLY A 69 -3.17 1.94 -5.69
N PHE A 70 -2.69 1.05 -6.54
CA PHE A 70 -2.45 1.33 -7.95
C PHE A 70 -2.50 0.05 -8.79
N LEU A 71 -2.98 0.19 -10.02
CA LEU A 71 -2.96 -0.87 -11.02
C LEU A 71 -1.87 -0.56 -12.04
N THR A 72 -0.82 -1.36 -12.08
CA THR A 72 0.24 -1.24 -13.07
C THR A 72 0.38 -2.54 -13.85
N GLY A 73 0.29 -2.46 -15.17
CA GLY A 73 0.15 -3.63 -16.02
C GLY A 73 -1.11 -4.42 -15.63
N ARG A 74 -0.94 -5.67 -15.19
CA ARG A 74 -2.04 -6.55 -14.75
C ARG A 74 -1.96 -6.88 -13.26
N ARG A 75 -1.33 -6.00 -12.47
CA ARG A 75 -1.14 -6.16 -11.03
C ARG A 75 -1.79 -5.01 -10.29
N GLU A 76 -2.82 -5.32 -9.49
CA GLU A 76 -3.39 -4.40 -8.51
C GLU A 76 -2.56 -4.46 -7.24
N CYS A 77 -2.00 -3.34 -6.81
CA CYS A 77 -1.18 -3.23 -5.61
C CYS A 77 -1.96 -2.54 -4.49
N PHE A 78 -2.23 -3.24 -3.41
CA PHE A 78 -2.81 -2.70 -2.19
C PHE A 78 -1.73 -1.96 -1.39
N TYR A 79 -1.70 -0.63 -1.45
CA TYR A 79 -0.70 0.12 -0.70
C TYR A 79 -1.12 0.34 0.76
N ILE A 80 -2.27 0.99 0.99
CA ILE A 80 -2.77 1.27 2.34
C ILE A 80 -4.28 1.51 2.32
N ALA A 81 -4.94 1.19 3.43
CA ALA A 81 -6.34 1.53 3.63
C ALA A 81 -6.57 2.07 5.06
N GLY A 82 -7.57 2.93 5.17
CA GLY A 82 -8.07 3.44 6.44
C GLY A 82 -9.58 3.20 6.57
N PHE A 83 -10.06 3.03 7.78
CA PHE A 83 -11.50 2.97 8.03
C PHE A 83 -11.88 3.77 9.27
N ASN A 84 -13.10 4.29 9.28
CA ASN A 84 -13.67 5.01 10.40
C ASN A 84 -14.09 4.03 11.49
N PRO A 85 -13.49 4.12 12.70
CA PRO A 85 -13.80 3.21 13.80
C PRO A 85 -15.26 3.20 14.26
N ARG A 86 -16.03 4.25 13.96
CA ARG A 86 -17.47 4.31 14.26
C ARG A 86 -18.27 3.24 13.53
N PHE A 87 -17.78 2.81 12.36
CA PHE A 87 -18.42 1.77 11.55
C PHE A 87 -17.78 0.38 11.73
N SER A 88 -16.94 0.18 12.75
CA SER A 88 -16.17 -1.09 12.92
C SER A 88 -17.07 -2.34 12.95
N ALA A 89 -18.28 -2.25 13.53
CA ALA A 89 -19.24 -3.36 13.56
C ALA A 89 -19.70 -3.82 12.15
N ALA A 90 -19.65 -2.92 11.15
CA ALA A 90 -20.00 -3.23 9.76
C ALA A 90 -18.79 -3.65 8.92
N SER A 91 -17.61 -3.80 9.52
CA SER A 91 -16.36 -4.21 8.82
C SER A 91 -16.10 -3.44 7.52
N PRO A 92 -16.11 -2.10 7.51
CA PRO A 92 -16.09 -1.31 6.28
C PRO A 92 -14.82 -1.52 5.44
N GLY A 93 -13.71 -1.92 6.08
CA GLY A 93 -12.49 -2.29 5.38
C GLY A 93 -12.67 -3.53 4.50
N ALA A 94 -13.34 -4.58 5.02
CA ALA A 94 -13.62 -5.78 4.26
C ALA A 94 -14.63 -5.52 3.12
N VAL A 95 -15.67 -4.72 3.39
CA VAL A 95 -16.64 -4.31 2.37
C VAL A 95 -15.96 -3.58 1.21
N LEU A 96 -15.08 -2.62 1.54
CA LEU A 96 -14.35 -1.87 0.52
C LEU A 96 -13.35 -2.76 -0.23
N LEU A 97 -12.61 -3.63 0.46
CA LEU A 97 -11.66 -4.55 -0.17
C LEU A 97 -12.34 -5.50 -1.15
N ARG A 98 -13.52 -6.03 -0.81
CA ARG A 98 -14.32 -6.83 -1.73
C ARG A 98 -14.62 -6.08 -3.04
N GLU A 99 -14.99 -4.82 -2.94
CA GLU A 99 -15.27 -3.98 -4.12
C GLU A 99 -14.01 -3.69 -4.93
N VAL A 100 -12.88 -3.47 -4.26
CA VAL A 100 -11.56 -3.29 -4.91
C VAL A 100 -11.19 -4.55 -5.70
N LEU A 101 -11.28 -5.73 -5.08
CA LEU A 101 -10.99 -7.00 -5.73
C LEU A 101 -11.89 -7.23 -6.95
N ARG A 102 -13.20 -6.98 -6.81
CA ARG A 102 -14.14 -7.09 -7.91
C ARG A 102 -13.73 -6.19 -9.10
N ARG A 103 -13.43 -4.92 -8.82
CA ARG A 103 -12.97 -3.97 -9.87
C ARG A 103 -11.65 -4.38 -10.48
N ALA A 104 -10.69 -4.84 -9.67
CA ALA A 104 -9.42 -5.33 -10.18
C ALA A 104 -9.61 -6.48 -11.19
N ILE A 105 -10.52 -7.42 -10.90
CA ILE A 105 -10.89 -8.52 -11.81
C ILE A 105 -11.54 -7.98 -13.08
N ASP A 106 -12.51 -7.08 -12.95
CA ASP A 106 -13.21 -6.46 -14.10
C ASP A 106 -12.25 -5.69 -15.00
N ASP A 107 -11.24 -5.02 -14.42
CA ASP A 107 -10.18 -4.28 -15.13
C ASP A 107 -9.06 -5.20 -15.68
N GLY A 108 -9.19 -6.51 -15.51
CA GLY A 108 -8.28 -7.52 -16.07
C GLY A 108 -6.99 -7.72 -15.28
N ALA A 109 -6.95 -7.36 -13.99
CA ALA A 109 -5.83 -7.72 -13.13
C ALA A 109 -5.71 -9.24 -13.00
N GLU A 110 -4.49 -9.75 -13.09
CA GLU A 110 -4.18 -11.17 -12.89
C GLU A 110 -3.67 -11.45 -11.49
N ILE A 111 -3.07 -10.42 -10.88
CA ILE A 111 -2.48 -10.49 -9.55
C ILE A 111 -3.04 -9.36 -8.70
N PHE A 112 -3.51 -9.68 -7.50
CA PHE A 112 -3.77 -8.74 -6.43
C PHE A 112 -2.65 -8.85 -5.40
N ASP A 113 -1.82 -7.84 -5.27
CA ASP A 113 -0.65 -7.82 -4.42
C ASP A 113 -0.90 -6.99 -3.16
N PHE A 114 -0.95 -7.66 -2.02
CA PHE A 114 -1.09 -7.01 -0.71
C PHE A 114 0.21 -6.36 -0.21
N LEU A 115 1.26 -6.38 -1.02
CA LEU A 115 2.60 -5.91 -0.67
C LEU A 115 3.15 -6.59 0.59
N SER A 116 4.11 -5.96 1.25
CA SER A 116 4.78 -6.54 2.42
C SER A 116 3.88 -6.61 3.65
N GLY A 117 4.16 -7.57 4.53
CA GLY A 117 3.45 -7.78 5.79
C GLY A 117 2.63 -9.07 5.80
N ARG A 118 2.51 -9.67 6.99
CA ARG A 118 1.82 -10.94 7.23
C ARG A 118 0.57 -10.74 8.09
N GLU A 119 -0.23 -9.74 7.79
CA GLU A 119 -1.47 -9.51 8.50
C GLU A 119 -2.49 -10.61 8.19
N ALA A 120 -3.08 -11.20 9.23
CA ALA A 120 -3.97 -12.36 9.13
C ALA A 120 -5.09 -12.20 8.10
N TYR A 121 -5.67 -10.98 8.01
CA TYR A 121 -6.77 -10.75 7.06
C TYR A 121 -6.38 -11.00 5.60
N LYS A 122 -5.11 -10.84 5.21
CA LYS A 122 -4.66 -11.09 3.83
C LYS A 122 -4.87 -12.56 3.44
N TYR A 123 -4.56 -13.47 4.36
CA TYR A 123 -4.72 -14.91 4.17
C TYR A 123 -6.20 -15.33 4.14
N GLU A 124 -7.07 -14.61 4.86
CA GLU A 124 -8.52 -14.82 4.78
C GLU A 124 -9.08 -14.54 3.36
N TRP A 125 -8.40 -13.69 2.59
CA TRP A 125 -8.68 -13.41 1.18
C TRP A 125 -7.95 -14.35 0.21
N GLY A 126 -7.28 -15.40 0.69
CA GLY A 126 -6.57 -16.38 -0.11
C GLY A 126 -5.19 -15.94 -0.58
N ALA A 127 -4.57 -14.97 0.09
CA ALA A 127 -3.23 -14.53 -0.26
C ALA A 127 -2.18 -15.60 0.07
N GLU A 128 -1.21 -15.75 -0.81
CA GLU A 128 -0.05 -16.61 -0.64
C GLU A 128 1.23 -15.77 -0.51
N ASP A 129 2.16 -16.24 0.31
CA ASP A 129 3.46 -15.59 0.48
C ASP A 129 4.33 -15.76 -0.76
N ARG A 130 4.85 -14.64 -1.28
CA ARG A 130 5.89 -14.65 -2.32
C ARG A 130 7.17 -14.01 -1.77
N PRO A 131 8.31 -14.71 -1.80
CA PRO A 131 9.56 -14.14 -1.34
C PRO A 131 10.04 -13.06 -2.31
N PHE A 132 10.58 -11.97 -1.75
CA PHE A 132 11.30 -10.97 -2.54
C PHE A 132 12.69 -10.73 -1.95
N VAL A 133 13.61 -10.28 -2.79
CA VAL A 133 14.99 -9.99 -2.40
C VAL A 133 15.24 -8.50 -2.53
N ALA A 134 15.56 -7.85 -1.42
CA ALA A 134 16.08 -6.49 -1.45
C ALA A 134 17.60 -6.53 -1.62
N ARG A 135 18.14 -5.71 -2.53
CA ARG A 135 19.59 -5.56 -2.73
C ARG A 135 19.95 -4.09 -2.56
N THR A 136 20.90 -3.83 -1.67
CA THR A 136 21.44 -2.49 -1.48
C THR A 136 22.83 -2.43 -2.08
N PHE A 137 23.06 -1.44 -2.93
CA PHE A 137 24.37 -1.17 -3.52
C PHE A 137 24.87 0.16 -2.95
N TRP A 138 26.13 0.16 -2.50
CA TRP A 138 26.79 1.39 -2.10
C TRP A 138 28.16 1.51 -2.77
N ARG A 139 28.59 2.72 -3.03
CA ARG A 139 29.97 2.98 -3.48
C ARG A 139 30.86 2.95 -2.24
N PRO A 140 31.88 2.07 -2.19
CA PRO A 140 32.86 2.12 -1.11
C PRO A 140 33.59 3.47 -1.14
N PRO A 141 34.06 4.00 0.02
CA PRO A 141 34.94 5.15 0.07
C PRO A 141 36.19 4.91 -0.78
N GLU A 142 36.72 5.94 -1.43
CA GLU A 142 37.89 5.82 -2.31
C GLU A 142 39.11 5.20 -1.61
N SER A 143 39.24 5.36 -0.29
CA SER A 143 40.27 4.73 0.53
C SER A 143 40.21 3.20 0.57
N CYS A 144 39.06 2.59 0.20
CA CYS A 144 38.90 1.13 0.19
C CYS A 144 39.26 0.48 -1.16
N LEU A 145 39.57 1.25 -2.19
CA LEU A 145 39.88 0.75 -3.54
C LEU A 145 41.33 0.24 -3.67
N HIS A 146 42.14 0.32 -2.63
CA HIS A 146 43.57 -0.03 -2.67
C HIS A 146 43.94 -1.31 -1.93
N HIS A 147 43.00 -2.21 -1.60
CA HIS A 147 43.33 -3.53 -1.05
C HIS A 147 42.96 -4.65 -1.99
N PRO A 148 43.94 -5.39 -2.56
CA PRO A 148 43.70 -6.47 -3.52
C PRO A 148 43.51 -7.85 -2.88
N THR A 149 42.92 -7.95 -1.70
CA THR A 149 42.50 -9.27 -1.15
C THR A 149 41.55 -9.07 0.01
N GLY A 150 40.28 -9.37 -0.21
CA GLY A 150 39.31 -9.47 0.89
C GLY A 150 37.92 -9.79 0.36
N GLU A 151 37.48 -11.02 0.56
CA GLU A 151 36.09 -11.38 0.40
C GLU A 151 35.20 -10.44 1.23
N GLN A 152 34.58 -9.46 0.58
CA GLN A 152 33.57 -8.63 1.23
C GLN A 152 32.28 -9.44 1.37
N ARG A 153 32.04 -9.95 2.57
CA ARG A 153 30.75 -10.51 2.96
C ARG A 153 29.68 -9.41 2.86
N ILE A 154 28.82 -9.54 1.89
CA ILE A 154 27.57 -8.80 1.84
C ILE A 154 26.63 -9.45 2.88
N SER A 155 26.61 -8.91 4.10
CA SER A 155 25.69 -9.33 5.15
C SER A 155 24.56 -8.31 5.28
N GLY A 156 23.42 -8.65 4.74
CA GLY A 156 22.18 -7.89 4.87
C GLY A 156 21.03 -8.66 4.25
N ARG A 157 20.54 -9.68 4.95
CA ARG A 157 19.24 -10.28 4.61
C ARG A 157 18.16 -9.42 5.22
N TYR A 158 17.45 -8.69 4.39
CA TYR A 158 16.08 -8.33 4.68
C TYR A 158 15.19 -9.42 4.11
N ASP A 159 14.72 -10.31 4.98
CA ASP A 159 13.71 -11.30 4.63
C ASP A 159 12.36 -10.57 4.56
N GLY A 160 12.10 -9.95 3.41
CA GLY A 160 10.80 -9.37 3.09
C GLY A 160 9.94 -10.40 2.37
N LEU A 161 8.68 -10.53 2.77
CA LEU A 161 7.66 -11.29 2.06
C LEU A 161 6.62 -10.35 1.51
N SER A 162 6.29 -10.51 0.24
CA SER A 162 5.09 -9.94 -0.38
C SER A 162 3.97 -10.98 -0.32
N THR A 163 2.74 -10.52 -0.09
CA THR A 163 1.55 -11.36 -0.15
C THR A 163 0.71 -10.99 -1.36
N SER A 164 0.37 -11.97 -2.20
CA SER A 164 -0.42 -11.76 -3.41
C SER A 164 -1.51 -12.81 -3.57
N VAL A 165 -2.54 -12.47 -4.32
CA VAL A 165 -3.59 -13.39 -4.78
C VAL A 165 -3.55 -13.44 -6.30
N ASP A 166 -3.37 -14.62 -6.87
CA ASP A 166 -3.47 -14.83 -8.30
C ASP A 166 -4.93 -15.08 -8.71
N ARG A 167 -5.29 -14.69 -9.91
CA ARG A 167 -6.59 -15.04 -10.49
C ARG A 167 -6.68 -16.56 -10.59
N ALA A 168 -7.68 -17.16 -9.96
CA ALA A 168 -7.99 -18.59 -10.16
C ALA A 168 -8.24 -18.83 -11.67
N ARG A 169 -7.59 -19.85 -12.22
CA ARG A 169 -7.80 -20.32 -13.60
C ARG A 169 -9.17 -20.96 -13.76
#